data_d9b14901ab9e5133fa4dc736a7abcaab
#
_entry.id   d9b14901ab9e5133fa4dc736a7abcaab
#
_cell.length_a   1.000
_cell.length_b   1.000
_cell.length_c   1.000
_cell.angle_alpha   90.00
_cell.angle_beta   90.00
_cell.angle_gamma   90.00
#
_symmetry.space_group_name_H-M   'P 1'
#
loop_
_entity.id
_entity.type
_entity.pdbx_description
1 polymer ?
#
loop_
_entity_poly.entity_id
_entity_poly.type
_entity_poly.pdbx_seq_one_letter_code
_entity_poly.pdbx_strand_id
1 'polypeptide(L)'
;SSTGGAATYNVLDKQRNDKNIDWTALSRYTPDDQKSFEFGLTQKTRSPNLYERYAWSTNSMAMEMVNFVGDGNGYVGNPNLKPEVAHTLSVTGDWHSANRESQFIATPFYTHVHDYIDASRSYPGSTAANQTANTGFVKLQYVNQEARLYGLNLAARAPLGVNDLGKWSVKGLLNYTNGKNLDTGDHLYNVMPLNARASLVHRLDAWENAAELVAVAAKNDTSATR
;
A
#
# COMPACT_ATOMS: atom_id res chain seq x y z
N SER A 1 21.35 33.43 0.78
CA SER A 1 20.24 34.04 0.07
C SER A 1 19.24 32.96 -0.38
N SER A 2 18.25 32.76 0.43
CA SER A 2 17.18 31.77 0.23
C SER A 2 16.00 32.27 -0.63
N THR A 3 16.20 33.33 -1.39
CA THR A 3 15.11 34.06 -2.06
C THR A 3 14.59 33.40 -3.34
N GLY A 4 15.39 32.59 -4.03
CA GLY A 4 14.98 32.04 -5.31
C GLY A 4 13.83 31.03 -5.25
N GLY A 5 13.90 30.09 -4.33
CA GLY A 5 12.89 29.05 -4.20
C GLY A 5 11.54 29.55 -3.68
N ALA A 6 11.55 30.42 -2.67
CA ALA A 6 10.33 31.03 -2.12
C ALA A 6 9.66 31.95 -3.16
N ALA A 7 10.44 32.71 -3.91
CA ALA A 7 9.91 33.53 -5.00
C ALA A 7 9.21 32.68 -6.08
N THR A 8 9.82 31.60 -6.51
CA THR A 8 9.22 30.66 -7.47
C THR A 8 7.92 30.06 -6.94
N TYR A 9 7.88 29.65 -5.68
CA TYR A 9 6.68 29.08 -5.07
C TYR A 9 5.56 30.12 -4.92
N ASN A 10 5.88 31.35 -4.54
CA ASN A 10 4.89 32.38 -4.27
C ASN A 10 4.10 32.83 -5.51
N VAL A 11 4.67 32.68 -6.71
CA VAL A 11 3.99 33.01 -7.97
C VAL A 11 3.13 31.88 -8.51
N LEU A 12 3.20 30.67 -7.92
CA LEU A 12 2.35 29.56 -8.33
C LEU A 12 0.89 29.81 -7.91
N ASP A 13 -0.03 29.45 -8.79
CA ASP A 13 -1.44 29.36 -8.42
C ASP A 13 -1.61 28.22 -7.41
N LYS A 14 -2.22 28.52 -6.26
CA LYS A 14 -2.42 27.59 -5.15
C LYS A 14 -3.88 27.16 -5.00
N GLN A 15 -4.80 27.76 -5.76
CA GLN A 15 -6.19 27.30 -5.78
C GLN A 15 -6.29 25.99 -6.56
N ARG A 16 -6.86 24.98 -5.91
CA ARG A 16 -7.10 23.66 -6.53
C ARG A 16 -8.49 23.19 -6.16
N ASN A 17 -9.14 22.57 -7.13
CA ASN A 17 -10.43 21.93 -6.96
C ASN A 17 -10.34 20.56 -7.60
N ASP A 18 -10.44 19.52 -6.80
CA ASP A 18 -10.40 18.13 -7.25
C ASP A 18 -11.82 17.58 -7.36
N LYS A 19 -12.06 16.81 -8.41
CA LYS A 19 -13.29 16.05 -8.57
C LYS A 19 -12.95 14.56 -8.50
N ASN A 20 -13.44 13.90 -7.48
CA ASN A 20 -13.20 12.49 -7.22
C ASN A 20 -14.48 11.71 -7.47
N ILE A 21 -14.36 10.59 -8.18
CA ILE A 21 -15.46 9.67 -8.44
C ILE A 21 -15.00 8.26 -8.06
N ASP A 22 -15.64 7.70 -7.06
CA ASP A 22 -15.43 6.33 -6.61
C ASP A 22 -16.62 5.47 -7.01
N TRP A 23 -16.34 4.27 -7.49
CA TRP A 23 -17.37 3.27 -7.76
C TRP A 23 -16.84 1.86 -7.53
N THR A 24 -17.75 0.95 -7.26
CA THR A 24 -17.46 -0.48 -7.10
C THR A 24 -18.56 -1.28 -7.76
N ALA A 25 -18.17 -2.24 -8.58
CA ALA A 25 -19.05 -3.24 -9.14
C ALA A 25 -18.62 -4.62 -8.63
N LEU A 26 -19.56 -5.36 -8.07
CA LEU A 26 -19.34 -6.71 -7.54
C LEU A 26 -20.34 -7.68 -8.20
N SER A 27 -19.83 -8.85 -8.58
CA SER A 27 -20.66 -9.96 -9.04
C SER A 27 -20.28 -11.20 -8.24
N ARG A 28 -21.28 -11.87 -7.69
CA ARG A 28 -21.08 -13.11 -6.94
C ARG A 28 -21.74 -14.27 -7.63
N TYR A 29 -21.01 -15.36 -7.77
CA TYR A 29 -21.47 -16.63 -8.29
C TYR A 29 -21.32 -17.72 -7.22
N THR A 30 -22.41 -18.37 -6.86
CA THR A 30 -22.45 -19.42 -5.82
C THR A 30 -22.98 -20.69 -6.47
N PRO A 31 -22.09 -21.55 -7.01
CA PRO A 31 -22.50 -22.76 -7.71
C PRO A 31 -23.11 -23.82 -6.78
N ASP A 32 -22.71 -23.85 -5.52
CA ASP A 32 -23.20 -24.73 -4.46
C ASP A 32 -23.03 -24.10 -3.08
N ASP A 33 -23.51 -24.78 -2.03
CA ASP A 33 -23.47 -24.30 -0.66
C ASP A 33 -22.05 -24.26 -0.04
N GLN A 34 -21.04 -24.79 -0.75
CA GLN A 34 -19.66 -24.90 -0.25
C GLN A 34 -18.68 -24.01 -1.01
N LYS A 35 -19.12 -23.36 -2.08
CA LYS A 35 -18.26 -22.55 -2.93
C LYS A 35 -18.93 -21.25 -3.30
N SER A 36 -18.19 -20.16 -3.24
CA SER A 36 -18.60 -18.90 -3.87
C SER A 36 -17.41 -18.20 -4.52
N PHE A 37 -17.71 -17.50 -5.60
CA PHE A 37 -16.74 -16.69 -6.33
C PHE A 37 -17.25 -15.28 -6.41
N GLU A 38 -16.41 -14.31 -6.11
CA GLU A 38 -16.74 -12.90 -6.22
C GLU A 38 -15.77 -12.22 -7.17
N PHE A 39 -16.30 -11.49 -8.14
CA PHE A 39 -15.55 -10.70 -9.11
C PHE A 39 -15.76 -9.23 -8.78
N GLY A 40 -14.69 -8.52 -8.49
CA GLY A 40 -14.72 -7.12 -8.11
C GLY A 40 -14.01 -6.23 -9.12
N LEU A 41 -14.67 -5.15 -9.52
CA LEU A 41 -14.08 -4.03 -10.24
C LEU A 41 -14.29 -2.77 -9.41
N THR A 42 -13.24 -2.03 -9.15
CA THR A 42 -13.31 -0.84 -8.28
C THR A 42 -12.48 0.28 -8.87
N GLN A 43 -13.02 1.48 -8.85
CA GLN A 43 -12.26 2.72 -9.00
C GLN A 43 -12.25 3.45 -7.67
N LYS A 44 -11.06 3.84 -7.22
CA LYS A 44 -10.84 4.68 -6.04
C LYS A 44 -9.97 5.86 -6.40
N THR A 45 -10.30 7.01 -5.85
CA THR A 45 -9.58 8.24 -6.08
C THR A 45 -9.03 8.80 -4.77
N ARG A 46 -7.86 9.43 -4.83
CA ARG A 46 -7.24 10.10 -3.69
C ARG A 46 -6.71 11.47 -4.13
N SER A 47 -7.26 12.54 -3.59
CA SER A 47 -6.68 13.86 -3.77
C SER A 47 -5.33 13.97 -3.07
N PRO A 48 -4.37 14.72 -3.62
CA PRO A 48 -3.13 15.06 -2.93
C PRO A 48 -3.42 15.73 -1.59
N ASN A 49 -2.68 15.38 -0.56
CA ASN A 49 -2.78 16.04 0.73
C ASN A 49 -2.09 17.42 0.72
N LEU A 50 -2.26 18.19 1.82
CA LEU A 50 -1.71 19.54 1.92
C LEU A 50 -0.17 19.58 1.82
N TYR A 51 0.51 18.54 2.31
CA TYR A 51 1.97 18.48 2.27
C TYR A 51 2.47 18.10 0.89
N GLU A 52 1.82 17.17 0.22
CA GLU A 52 2.14 16.78 -1.15
C GLU A 52 2.04 17.99 -2.10
N ARG A 53 1.08 18.89 -1.87
CA ARG A 53 0.92 20.10 -2.70
C ARG A 53 1.70 21.31 -2.23
N TYR A 54 1.73 21.57 -0.93
CA TYR A 54 2.08 22.90 -0.41
C TYR A 54 3.28 22.89 0.55
N ALA A 55 3.88 21.75 0.84
CA ALA A 55 5.12 21.73 1.59
C ALA A 55 6.20 22.44 0.79
N TRP A 56 6.79 23.47 1.38
CA TRP A 56 7.83 24.23 0.72
C TRP A 56 8.93 24.61 1.68
N SER A 57 10.14 24.20 1.36
CA SER A 57 11.35 24.67 2.02
C SER A 57 12.57 24.42 1.15
N THR A 58 13.60 25.22 1.32
CA THR A 58 14.94 24.98 0.78
C THR A 58 15.93 24.56 1.88
N ASN A 59 15.51 24.56 3.13
CA ASN A 59 16.29 24.13 4.28
C ASN A 59 16.07 22.63 4.52
N SER A 60 17.13 21.83 4.64
CA SER A 60 17.06 20.39 4.81
C SER A 60 16.24 19.99 6.04
N MET A 61 16.47 20.62 7.18
CA MET A 61 15.75 20.32 8.41
C MET A 61 14.23 20.54 8.24
N ALA A 62 13.82 21.67 7.64
CA ALA A 62 12.41 21.95 7.42
C ALA A 62 11.77 21.00 6.38
N MET A 63 12.54 20.52 5.40
CA MET A 63 12.07 19.50 4.44
C MET A 63 11.88 18.15 5.12
N GLU A 64 12.75 17.76 6.04
CA GLU A 64 12.62 16.54 6.84
C GLU A 64 11.41 16.59 7.77
N MET A 65 11.14 17.73 8.39
CA MET A 65 10.00 17.91 9.30
C MET A 65 8.64 17.70 8.65
N VAL A 66 8.54 17.86 7.34
CA VAL A 66 7.29 17.64 6.57
C VAL A 66 7.32 16.31 5.80
N ASN A 67 8.24 15.43 6.13
CA ASN A 67 8.38 14.11 5.54
C ASN A 67 7.44 13.11 6.20
N PHE A 68 6.29 12.81 5.55
CA PHE A 68 5.36 11.77 6.00
C PHE A 68 5.77 10.35 5.60
N VAL A 69 6.75 10.23 4.72
CA VAL A 69 7.20 8.93 4.22
C VAL A 69 8.06 8.22 5.25
N GLY A 70 8.78 8.98 6.08
CA GLY A 70 9.63 8.45 7.16
C GLY A 70 10.95 7.86 6.67
N ASP A 71 11.41 8.25 5.47
CA ASP A 71 12.64 7.76 4.85
C ASP A 71 13.87 8.66 5.11
N GLY A 72 13.71 9.71 5.91
CA GLY A 72 14.79 10.66 6.24
C GLY A 72 15.16 11.64 5.12
N ASN A 73 14.44 11.66 4.01
CA ASN A 73 14.70 12.56 2.89
C ASN A 73 13.89 13.86 2.98
N GLY A 74 14.26 14.86 2.20
CA GLY A 74 13.55 16.12 2.11
C GLY A 74 12.57 16.16 0.94
N TYR A 75 11.34 16.65 1.18
CA TYR A 75 10.30 16.71 0.17
C TYR A 75 9.83 18.12 -0.09
N VAL A 76 9.63 18.43 -1.37
CA VAL A 76 9.01 19.67 -1.84
C VAL A 76 7.66 19.35 -2.46
N GLY A 77 6.66 20.10 -2.08
CA GLY A 77 5.30 19.98 -2.60
C GLY A 77 5.19 20.44 -4.06
N ASN A 78 4.13 19.98 -4.70
CA ASN A 78 3.79 20.35 -6.06
C ASN A 78 2.29 20.73 -6.15
N PRO A 79 1.96 22.02 -6.26
CA PRO A 79 0.56 22.47 -6.37
C PRO A 79 -0.17 21.90 -7.59
N ASN A 80 0.56 21.44 -8.61
CA ASN A 80 -0.02 20.94 -9.87
C ASN A 80 -0.35 19.43 -9.83
N LEU A 81 -0.18 18.78 -8.67
CA LEU A 81 -0.55 17.37 -8.54
C LEU A 81 -2.04 17.15 -8.83
N LYS A 82 -2.30 16.12 -9.61
CA LYS A 82 -3.63 15.59 -9.85
C LYS A 82 -3.98 14.52 -8.81
N PRO A 83 -5.27 14.26 -8.58
CA PRO A 83 -5.70 13.12 -7.81
C PRO A 83 -5.23 11.78 -8.42
N GLU A 84 -4.84 10.85 -7.57
CA GLU A 84 -4.61 9.47 -7.99
C GLU A 84 -5.94 8.79 -8.33
N VAL A 85 -5.92 7.95 -9.36
CA VAL A 85 -7.07 7.11 -9.75
C VAL A 85 -6.62 5.66 -9.83
N ALA A 86 -7.05 4.86 -8.89
CA ALA A 86 -6.73 3.44 -8.81
C ALA A 86 -7.88 2.59 -9.38
N HIS A 87 -7.59 1.75 -10.36
CA HIS A 87 -8.51 0.74 -10.90
C HIS A 87 -8.05 -0.64 -10.43
N THR A 88 -8.91 -1.32 -9.69
CA THR A 88 -8.61 -2.65 -9.14
C THR A 88 -9.55 -3.69 -9.72
N LEU A 89 -8.96 -4.77 -10.21
CA LEU A 89 -9.62 -6.04 -10.51
C LEU A 89 -9.27 -7.03 -9.40
N SER A 90 -10.26 -7.69 -8.83
CA SER A 90 -10.08 -8.75 -7.86
C SER A 90 -11.00 -9.94 -8.13
N VAL A 91 -10.53 -11.12 -7.78
CA VAL A 91 -11.31 -12.35 -7.81
C VAL A 91 -11.14 -13.04 -6.47
N THR A 92 -12.25 -13.26 -5.76
CA THR A 92 -12.22 -14.02 -4.51
C THR A 92 -12.87 -15.36 -4.71
N GLY A 93 -12.17 -16.44 -4.40
CA GLY A 93 -12.73 -17.76 -4.27
C GLY A 93 -12.84 -18.12 -2.79
N ASP A 94 -13.98 -18.58 -2.35
CA ASP A 94 -14.25 -19.09 -1.01
C ASP A 94 -14.73 -20.53 -1.11
N TRP A 95 -14.03 -21.43 -0.45
CA TRP A 95 -14.34 -22.86 -0.34
C TRP A 95 -14.46 -23.22 1.13
N HIS A 96 -15.55 -23.85 1.48
CA HIS A 96 -15.75 -24.30 2.87
C HIS A 96 -16.39 -25.69 2.96
N SER A 97 -16.15 -26.37 4.07
CA SER A 97 -16.83 -27.64 4.38
C SER A 97 -18.32 -27.41 4.63
N ALA A 98 -19.14 -28.47 4.48
CA ALA A 98 -20.58 -28.41 4.70
C ALA A 98 -20.95 -27.88 6.10
N ASN A 99 -20.16 -28.24 7.12
CA ASN A 99 -20.31 -27.75 8.50
C ASN A 99 -19.64 -26.39 8.75
N ARG A 100 -19.01 -25.77 7.73
CA ARG A 100 -18.28 -24.49 7.80
C ARG A 100 -17.13 -24.44 8.82
N GLU A 101 -16.66 -25.57 9.30
CA GLU A 101 -15.51 -25.64 10.20
C GLU A 101 -14.18 -25.43 9.47
N SER A 102 -14.08 -25.95 8.24
CA SER A 102 -12.93 -25.70 7.34
C SER A 102 -13.32 -24.67 6.30
N GLN A 103 -12.41 -23.74 6.02
CA GLN A 103 -12.58 -22.73 4.99
C GLN A 103 -11.22 -22.36 4.38
N PHE A 104 -11.22 -22.13 3.10
CA PHE A 104 -10.10 -21.58 2.37
C PHE A 104 -10.59 -20.44 1.48
N ILE A 105 -9.95 -19.29 1.57
CA ILE A 105 -10.25 -18.10 0.77
C ILE A 105 -8.98 -17.68 0.04
N ALA A 106 -9.09 -17.42 -1.24
CA ALA A 106 -8.01 -16.89 -2.06
C ALA A 106 -8.50 -15.66 -2.84
N THR A 107 -7.77 -14.55 -2.72
CA THR A 107 -8.09 -13.30 -3.41
C THR A 107 -6.86 -12.76 -4.12
N PRO A 108 -6.59 -13.17 -5.37
CA PRO A 108 -5.69 -12.44 -6.25
C PRO A 108 -6.30 -11.10 -6.63
N PHE A 109 -5.44 -10.09 -6.79
CA PHE A 109 -5.83 -8.77 -7.23
C PHE A 109 -4.76 -8.12 -8.12
N TYR A 110 -5.22 -7.21 -8.96
CA TYR A 110 -4.38 -6.34 -9.77
C TYR A 110 -4.93 -4.92 -9.72
N THR A 111 -4.07 -3.96 -9.44
CA THR A 111 -4.41 -2.53 -9.40
C THR A 111 -3.49 -1.75 -10.33
N HIS A 112 -4.07 -0.94 -11.18
CA HIS A 112 -3.38 0.09 -11.94
C HIS A 112 -3.73 1.45 -11.35
N VAL A 113 -2.72 2.28 -11.09
CA VAL A 113 -2.90 3.62 -10.51
C VAL A 113 -2.40 4.65 -11.48
N HIS A 114 -3.33 5.43 -12.02
CA HIS A 114 -3.04 6.62 -12.80
C HIS A 114 -2.74 7.79 -11.88
N ASP A 115 -1.82 8.64 -12.30
CA ASP A 115 -1.41 9.83 -11.56
C ASP A 115 -0.96 9.51 -10.11
N TYR A 116 -0.35 8.33 -9.87
CA TYR A 116 0.20 7.91 -8.58
C TYR A 116 1.16 8.98 -8.04
N ILE A 117 0.96 9.41 -6.81
CA ILE A 117 1.78 10.45 -6.20
C ILE A 117 3.02 9.82 -5.58
N ASP A 118 4.12 9.95 -6.28
CA ASP A 118 5.44 9.52 -5.84
C ASP A 118 6.39 10.73 -5.78
N ALA A 119 7.68 10.47 -5.65
CA ALA A 119 8.70 11.50 -5.57
C ALA A 119 9.78 11.29 -6.63
N SER A 120 10.27 12.40 -7.17
CA SER A 120 11.35 12.43 -8.14
C SER A 120 12.50 13.30 -7.63
N ARG A 121 13.74 12.94 -7.99
CA ARG A 121 14.93 13.75 -7.75
C ARG A 121 15.00 15.01 -8.64
N SER A 122 14.00 15.27 -9.45
CA SER A 122 13.92 16.39 -10.39
C SER A 122 13.58 17.74 -9.74
N TYR A 123 13.92 17.93 -8.48
CA TYR A 123 13.67 19.19 -7.80
C TYR A 123 14.50 20.34 -8.42
N PRO A 124 13.88 21.49 -8.80
CA PRO A 124 14.59 22.63 -9.36
C PRO A 124 15.65 23.17 -8.40
N GLY A 125 16.86 23.31 -8.89
CA GLY A 125 18.02 23.75 -8.11
C GLY A 125 18.76 22.62 -7.39
N SER A 126 18.30 21.37 -7.50
CA SER A 126 19.08 20.23 -7.09
C SER A 126 19.92 19.70 -8.25
N THR A 127 21.19 19.40 -7.99
CA THR A 127 22.04 18.67 -8.93
C THR A 127 22.20 17.24 -8.44
N ALA A 128 22.53 16.30 -9.35
CA ALA A 128 22.83 14.94 -8.95
C ALA A 128 23.94 14.86 -7.88
N ALA A 129 24.87 15.80 -7.90
CA ALA A 129 25.92 15.93 -6.91
C ALA A 129 25.41 16.32 -5.52
N ASN A 130 24.29 17.05 -5.42
CA ASN A 130 23.68 17.47 -4.15
C ASN A 130 22.78 16.38 -3.54
N GLN A 131 22.60 15.28 -4.25
CA GLN A 131 21.69 14.19 -3.87
C GLN A 131 22.43 12.87 -3.73
N THR A 132 23.72 12.91 -3.47
CA THR A 132 24.54 11.71 -3.39
C THR A 132 24.47 11.04 -2.02
N ALA A 133 24.67 9.74 -2.03
CA ALA A 133 24.75 8.88 -0.84
C ALA A 133 25.75 9.32 0.25
N ASN A 134 26.67 10.25 -0.07
CA ASN A 134 27.66 10.73 0.89
C ASN A 134 27.08 11.56 2.04
N THR A 135 25.89 12.13 1.87
CA THR A 135 25.19 12.88 2.94
C THR A 135 24.01 12.13 3.51
N GLY A 136 23.59 11.01 2.90
CA GLY A 136 22.40 10.26 3.29
C GLY A 136 21.09 11.02 3.13
N PHE A 137 21.11 12.24 2.54
CA PHE A 137 19.95 13.10 2.39
C PHE A 137 19.69 13.39 0.92
N VAL A 138 18.46 13.11 0.46
CA VAL A 138 18.00 13.34 -0.91
C VAL A 138 16.91 14.41 -0.92
N LYS A 139 17.00 15.34 -1.87
CA LYS A 139 15.94 16.32 -2.13
C LYS A 139 15.01 15.81 -3.21
N LEU A 140 13.75 15.67 -2.88
CA LEU A 140 12.71 15.10 -3.72
C LEU A 140 11.57 16.11 -3.93
N GLN A 141 10.87 15.99 -5.05
CA GLN A 141 9.63 16.70 -5.31
C GLN A 141 8.53 15.70 -5.61
N TYR A 142 7.34 15.95 -5.09
CA TYR A 142 6.16 15.15 -5.41
C TYR A 142 5.75 15.33 -6.87
N VAL A 143 5.49 14.22 -7.55
CA VAL A 143 5.11 14.15 -8.95
C VAL A 143 4.04 13.08 -9.15
N ASN A 144 3.20 13.25 -10.17
CA ASN A 144 2.30 12.18 -10.61
C ASN A 144 3.04 11.24 -11.57
N GLN A 145 2.83 9.96 -11.38
CA GLN A 145 3.45 8.88 -12.18
C GLN A 145 2.44 7.74 -12.34
N GLU A 146 2.75 6.76 -13.16
CA GLU A 146 1.95 5.55 -13.29
C GLU A 146 2.48 4.45 -12.36
N ALA A 147 1.58 3.73 -11.69
CA ALA A 147 1.96 2.62 -10.84
C ALA A 147 1.07 1.41 -11.03
N ARG A 148 1.60 0.24 -10.71
CA ARG A 148 0.83 -0.99 -10.61
C ARG A 148 1.11 -1.69 -9.30
N LEU A 149 0.07 -2.33 -8.76
CA LEU A 149 0.20 -3.26 -7.65
C LEU A 149 -0.52 -4.56 -8.03
N TYR A 150 0.02 -5.67 -7.62
CA TYR A 150 -0.65 -6.95 -7.71
C TYR A 150 -0.28 -7.81 -6.51
N GLY A 151 -1.14 -8.73 -6.19
CA GLY A 151 -0.90 -9.55 -5.02
C GLY A 151 -1.91 -10.68 -4.87
N LEU A 152 -1.74 -11.38 -3.77
CA LEU A 152 -2.55 -12.52 -3.38
C LEU A 152 -2.76 -12.49 -1.87
N ASN A 153 -4.02 -12.53 -1.46
CA ASN A 153 -4.39 -12.73 -0.06
C ASN A 153 -4.97 -14.14 0.10
N LEU A 154 -4.44 -14.90 1.03
CA LEU A 154 -4.95 -16.21 1.39
C LEU A 154 -5.41 -16.21 2.84
N ALA A 155 -6.54 -16.85 3.11
CA ALA A 155 -7.00 -17.14 4.45
C ALA A 155 -7.48 -18.58 4.52
N ALA A 156 -7.12 -19.27 5.59
CA ALA A 156 -7.55 -20.63 5.82
C ALA A 156 -7.90 -20.85 7.29
N ARG A 157 -8.83 -21.74 7.54
CA ARG A 157 -9.11 -22.30 8.87
C ARG A 157 -9.49 -23.76 8.75
N ALA A 158 -9.09 -24.55 9.72
CA ALA A 158 -9.46 -25.96 9.78
C ALA A 158 -9.49 -26.45 11.22
N PRO A 159 -10.38 -27.39 11.56
CA PRO A 159 -10.30 -28.12 12.81
C PRO A 159 -9.10 -29.08 12.76
N LEU A 160 -8.40 -29.21 13.87
CA LEU A 160 -7.32 -30.20 14.04
C LEU A 160 -7.80 -31.46 14.77
N GLY A 161 -8.92 -31.35 15.47
CA GLY A 161 -9.54 -32.47 16.18
C GLY A 161 -10.08 -32.09 17.54
N VAL A 162 -10.64 -33.09 18.20
CA VAL A 162 -11.16 -33.03 19.56
C VAL A 162 -10.54 -34.16 20.37
N ASN A 163 -10.06 -33.87 21.56
CA ASN A 163 -9.50 -34.83 22.49
C ASN A 163 -9.97 -34.49 23.92
N ASP A 164 -9.50 -35.21 24.91
CA ASP A 164 -9.86 -35.00 26.33
C ASP A 164 -9.44 -33.60 26.85
N LEU A 165 -8.54 -32.91 26.15
CA LEU A 165 -8.12 -31.54 26.46
C LEU A 165 -8.98 -30.49 25.76
N GLY A 166 -9.93 -30.87 24.90
CA GLY A 166 -10.83 -29.95 24.21
C GLY A 166 -10.72 -29.95 22.69
N LYS A 167 -11.23 -28.89 22.06
CA LYS A 167 -11.26 -28.70 20.61
C LYS A 167 -10.07 -27.85 20.14
N TRP A 168 -9.42 -28.31 19.11
CA TRP A 168 -8.27 -27.63 18.50
C TRP A 168 -8.58 -27.22 17.07
N SER A 169 -8.19 -26.01 16.71
CA SER A 169 -8.29 -25.52 15.34
C SER A 169 -7.10 -24.64 14.97
N VAL A 170 -6.83 -24.53 13.69
CA VAL A 170 -5.79 -23.67 13.13
C VAL A 170 -6.42 -22.63 12.22
N LYS A 171 -5.85 -21.41 12.25
CA LYS A 171 -6.15 -20.33 11.30
C LYS A 171 -4.83 -19.87 10.67
N GLY A 172 -4.87 -19.54 9.39
CA GLY A 172 -3.73 -19.03 8.66
C GLY A 172 -4.12 -17.85 7.78
N LEU A 173 -3.24 -16.87 7.70
CA LEU A 173 -3.31 -15.77 6.76
C LEU A 173 -1.97 -15.65 6.04
N LEU A 174 -1.99 -15.36 4.75
CA LEU A 174 -0.81 -15.05 3.97
C LEU A 174 -1.14 -13.89 3.03
N ASN A 175 -0.29 -12.87 3.03
CA ASN A 175 -0.47 -11.70 2.17
C ASN A 175 0.81 -11.47 1.39
N TYR A 176 0.67 -11.34 0.09
CA TYR A 176 1.73 -10.96 -0.83
C TYR A 176 1.27 -9.78 -1.67
N THR A 177 2.09 -8.73 -1.72
CA THR A 177 1.87 -7.58 -2.59
C THR A 177 3.20 -7.18 -3.23
N ASN A 178 3.16 -6.92 -4.53
CA ASN A 178 4.25 -6.31 -5.27
C ASN A 178 3.74 -5.01 -5.88
N GLY A 179 4.52 -3.95 -5.76
CA GLY A 179 4.21 -2.63 -6.30
C GLY A 179 5.37 -2.08 -7.12
N LYS A 180 5.09 -1.54 -8.29
CA LYS A 180 6.08 -0.99 -9.20
C LYS A 180 5.62 0.33 -9.78
N ASN A 181 6.51 1.32 -9.75
CA ASN A 181 6.39 2.54 -10.52
C ASN A 181 6.68 2.23 -12.00
N LEU A 182 5.77 2.55 -12.89
CA LEU A 182 5.87 2.18 -14.31
C LEU A 182 6.71 3.18 -15.12
N ASP A 183 6.83 4.42 -14.65
CA ASP A 183 7.63 5.46 -15.32
C ASP A 183 9.12 5.29 -15.03
N THR A 184 9.45 4.94 -13.79
CA THR A 184 10.85 4.77 -13.38
C THR A 184 11.33 3.32 -13.40
N GLY A 185 10.41 2.37 -13.38
CA GLY A 185 10.71 0.96 -13.22
C GLY A 185 11.12 0.58 -11.79
N ASP A 186 11.04 1.49 -10.84
CA ASP A 186 11.44 1.29 -9.44
C ASP A 186 10.34 0.61 -8.62
N HIS A 187 10.72 0.02 -7.50
CA HIS A 187 9.77 -0.53 -6.55
C HIS A 187 9.07 0.57 -5.76
N LEU A 188 7.78 0.39 -5.48
CA LEU A 188 7.04 1.35 -4.65
C LEU A 188 7.53 1.30 -3.21
N TYR A 189 7.67 2.48 -2.64
CA TYR A 189 7.98 2.63 -1.23
C TYR A 189 6.81 2.16 -0.35
N ASN A 190 7.10 1.68 0.85
CA ASN A 190 6.10 1.21 1.83
C ASN A 190 5.20 0.04 1.40
N VAL A 191 5.53 -0.71 0.36
CA VAL A 191 4.87 -1.98 0.09
C VAL A 191 5.35 -3.03 1.07
N MET A 192 4.43 -3.65 1.80
CA MET A 192 4.74 -4.67 2.79
C MET A 192 5.26 -5.94 2.11
N PRO A 193 6.37 -6.52 2.57
CA PRO A 193 6.85 -7.80 2.03
C PRO A 193 5.88 -8.93 2.36
N LEU A 194 6.12 -10.09 1.78
CA LEU A 194 5.37 -11.31 2.09
C LEU A 194 5.26 -11.49 3.59
N ASN A 195 4.05 -11.62 4.08
CA ASN A 195 3.79 -11.82 5.49
C ASN A 195 2.78 -12.95 5.70
N ALA A 196 2.95 -13.65 6.78
CA ALA A 196 2.10 -14.77 7.16
C ALA A 196 1.78 -14.70 8.65
N ARG A 197 0.61 -15.17 8.99
CA ARG A 197 0.15 -15.34 10.37
C ARG A 197 -0.46 -16.72 10.52
N ALA A 198 -0.09 -17.42 11.57
CA ALA A 198 -0.65 -18.70 11.92
C ALA A 198 -1.11 -18.67 13.39
N SER A 199 -2.33 -19.10 13.65
CA SER A 199 -2.90 -19.12 14.99
C SER A 199 -3.40 -20.52 15.31
N LEU A 200 -2.97 -21.07 16.43
CA LEU A 200 -3.51 -22.28 17.04
C LEU A 200 -4.53 -21.87 18.09
N VAL A 201 -5.75 -22.36 17.95
CA VAL A 201 -6.85 -22.05 18.87
C VAL A 201 -7.27 -23.32 19.59
N HIS A 202 -7.35 -23.22 20.90
CA HIS A 202 -7.79 -24.29 21.79
C HIS A 202 -9.01 -23.84 22.56
N ARG A 203 -10.07 -24.70 22.63
CA ARG A 203 -11.29 -24.47 23.37
C ARG A 203 -11.61 -25.65 24.29
N LEU A 204 -11.77 -25.35 25.57
CA LEU A 204 -12.20 -26.28 26.58
C LEU A 204 -13.26 -25.61 27.45
N ASP A 205 -14.48 -26.12 27.41
CA ASP A 205 -15.64 -25.57 28.11
C ASP A 205 -15.82 -24.05 27.83
N ALA A 206 -15.69 -23.24 28.85
CA ALA A 206 -15.78 -21.78 28.78
C ALA A 206 -14.45 -21.10 28.44
N TRP A 207 -13.36 -21.84 28.29
CA TRP A 207 -12.03 -21.30 28.02
C TRP A 207 -11.71 -21.34 26.52
N GLU A 208 -11.20 -20.22 26.00
CA GLU A 208 -10.59 -20.14 24.69
C GLU A 208 -9.17 -19.59 24.84
N ASN A 209 -8.18 -20.33 24.37
CA ASN A 209 -6.78 -19.96 24.35
C ASN A 209 -6.31 -19.89 22.91
N ALA A 210 -5.47 -18.93 22.58
CA ALA A 210 -4.85 -18.82 21.26
C ALA A 210 -3.36 -18.54 21.37
N ALA A 211 -2.58 -19.21 20.54
CA ALA A 211 -1.17 -18.89 20.30
C ALA A 211 -1.04 -18.45 18.85
N GLU A 212 -0.37 -17.33 18.62
CA GLU A 212 -0.21 -16.74 17.29
C GLU A 212 1.27 -16.57 16.95
N LEU A 213 1.65 -16.98 15.74
CA LEU A 213 2.95 -16.74 15.13
C LEU A 213 2.76 -15.78 13.95
N VAL A 214 3.55 -14.72 13.91
CA VAL A 214 3.62 -13.76 12.80
C VAL A 214 5.00 -13.85 12.18
N ALA A 215 5.06 -14.05 10.88
CA ALA A 215 6.28 -14.09 10.09
C ALA A 215 6.23 -13.03 8.99
N VAL A 216 7.29 -12.26 8.83
CA VAL A 216 7.45 -11.25 7.79
C VAL A 216 8.76 -11.50 7.08
N ALA A 217 8.72 -11.64 5.76
CA ALA A 217 9.92 -11.81 4.95
C ALA A 217 10.78 -10.54 4.96
N ALA A 218 12.07 -10.69 4.71
CA ALA A 218 12.94 -9.55 4.50
C ALA A 218 12.47 -8.75 3.27
N LYS A 219 12.49 -7.42 3.39
CA LYS A 219 12.21 -6.53 2.26
C LYS A 219 13.50 -6.32 1.47
N ASN A 220 13.61 -6.97 0.32
CA ASN A 220 14.75 -6.83 -0.58
C ASN A 220 14.46 -5.86 -1.74
N ASP A 221 13.19 -5.63 -2.02
CA ASP A 221 12.71 -4.72 -3.07
C ASP A 221 12.58 -3.32 -2.48
N THR A 222 13.66 -2.53 -2.58
CA THR A 222 13.72 -1.15 -2.07
C THR A 222 13.66 -0.16 -3.23
N SER A 223 13.15 1.05 -2.96
CA SER A 223 13.16 2.13 -3.94
C SER A 223 14.59 2.64 -4.16
N ALA A 224 15.02 2.75 -5.41
CA ALA A 224 16.31 3.34 -5.77
C ALA A 224 16.26 4.88 -5.77
N THR A 225 15.08 5.47 -5.77
CA THR A 225 14.86 6.93 -5.74
C THR A 225 15.12 7.51 -4.36
N ARG A 226 14.92 6.73 -3.32
CA ARG A 226 14.94 7.14 -1.89
C ARG A 226 16.04 6.49 -1.08
#